data_0294f4ead02bd42e4992f26de1b348b6
#
_entry.id   0294f4ead02bd42e4992f26de1b348b6
#
_cell.length_a   1.000
_cell.length_b   1.000
_cell.length_c   1.000
_cell.angle_alpha   90.00
_cell.angle_beta   90.00
_cell.angle_gamma   90.00
#
_symmetry.space_group_name_H-M   'P 1'
#
loop_
_entity.id
_entity.type
_entity.pdbx_description
1 polymer ?
#
loop_
_entity_poly.entity_id
_entity_poly.type
_entity_poly.pdbx_seq_one_letter_code
_entity_poly.pdbx_strand_id
1 'polypeptide(L)' 'MTRILGIDPGSVRTGVGIIDVDATGRATHVHHQPLVLTGAEDFPSRLKLLLDGLSALFDQYRPEEV' A
#
# COMPACT_ATOMS: atom_id res chain seq x y z
N MET A 1 -4.70 -16.91 -8.97
CA MET A 1 -3.93 -16.19 -7.92
C MET A 1 -4.50 -14.79 -7.77
N THR A 2 -4.77 -14.39 -6.56
CA THR A 2 -5.35 -13.06 -6.27
C THR A 2 -4.31 -12.20 -5.60
N ARG A 3 -4.05 -11.02 -6.15
CA ARG A 3 -3.12 -10.06 -5.57
C ARG A 3 -3.88 -9.08 -4.68
N ILE A 4 -3.45 -8.98 -3.43
CA ILE A 4 -4.11 -8.18 -2.41
C ILE A 4 -3.12 -7.16 -1.87
N LEU A 5 -3.55 -5.90 -1.81
CA LEU A 5 -2.80 -4.83 -1.17
C LEU A 5 -3.47 -4.50 0.16
N GLY A 6 -2.73 -4.64 1.25
CA GLY A 6 -3.20 -4.28 2.59
C GLY A 6 -2.59 -2.97 3.05
N ILE A 7 -3.35 -2.18 3.77
CA ILE A 7 -2.94 -0.87 4.26
C ILE A 7 -3.08 -0.84 5.78
N ASP A 8 -2.00 -0.43 6.45
CA ASP A 8 -2.00 -0.16 7.90
C ASP A 8 -1.76 1.34 8.09
N PRO A 9 -2.83 2.15 8.20
CA PRO A 9 -2.71 3.60 8.20
C PRO A 9 -2.12 4.14 9.50
N GLY A 10 -1.32 5.21 9.36
CA GLY A 10 -0.77 5.98 10.46
C GLY A 10 -0.54 7.41 10.03
N SER A 11 -0.46 8.34 10.98
CA SER A 11 -0.33 9.77 10.70
C SER A 11 1.06 10.19 10.22
N VAL A 12 2.09 9.44 10.60
CA VAL A 12 3.48 9.69 10.23
C VAL A 12 3.91 8.72 9.13
N ARG A 13 3.40 7.50 9.19
CA ARG A 13 3.80 6.42 8.31
C ARG A 13 2.60 5.51 8.08
N THR A 14 2.37 5.15 6.83
CA THR A 14 1.36 4.15 6.46
C THR A 14 2.09 2.92 5.97
N GLY A 15 1.84 1.77 6.58
CA GLY A 15 2.36 0.49 6.13
C GLY A 15 1.56 -0.04 4.95
N VAL A 16 2.24 -0.51 3.91
CA VAL A 16 1.60 -1.16 2.77
C VAL A 16 2.25 -2.51 2.55
N GLY A 17 1.41 -3.54 2.41
CA GLY A 17 1.85 -4.89 2.12
C GLY A 17 1.11 -5.47 0.93
N ILE A 18 1.81 -6.24 0.11
CA ILE A 18 1.23 -6.88 -1.07
C ILE A 18 1.52 -8.38 -0.99
N ILE A 19 0.47 -9.18 -1.12
CA ILE A 19 0.57 -10.64 -1.15
C ILE A 19 -0.18 -11.18 -2.36
N ASP A 20 0.24 -12.36 -2.80
CA ASP A 20 -0.50 -13.17 -3.75
C ASP A 20 -1.08 -14.38 -3.01
N VAL A 21 -2.38 -14.63 -3.22
CA VAL A 21 -3.09 -15.77 -2.62
C VAL A 21 -3.49 -16.72 -3.74
N ASP A 22 -3.07 -17.98 -3.63
CA ASP A 22 -3.42 -19.00 -4.62
C ASP A 22 -4.80 -19.64 -4.33
N ALA A 23 -5.21 -20.56 -5.20
CA ALA A 23 -6.52 -21.22 -5.10
C ALA A 23 -6.69 -22.05 -3.83
N THR A 24 -5.60 -22.42 -3.15
CA THR A 24 -5.64 -23.18 -1.90
C THR A 24 -5.67 -22.28 -0.66
N GLY A 25 -5.61 -20.94 -0.86
CA GLY A 25 -5.56 -19.98 0.23
C GLY A 25 -4.15 -19.71 0.76
N ARG A 26 -3.12 -20.23 0.09
CA ARG A 26 -1.73 -20.00 0.50
C ARG A 26 -1.26 -18.62 0.05
N ALA A 27 -0.74 -17.83 0.98
CA ALA A 27 -0.25 -16.50 0.73
C ALA A 27 1.26 -16.50 0.47
N THR A 28 1.67 -15.72 -0.53
CA THR A 28 3.09 -15.47 -0.84
C THR A 28 3.35 -13.98 -0.77
N HIS A 29 4.39 -13.59 -0.04
CA HIS A 29 4.82 -12.20 0.07
C HIS A 29 5.34 -11.70 -1.29
N VAL A 30 4.84 -10.54 -1.73
CA VAL A 30 5.27 -9.89 -2.96
C VAL A 30 6.12 -8.67 -2.64
N HIS A 31 5.60 -7.77 -1.81
CA HIS A 31 6.27 -6.51 -1.49
C HIS A 31 5.70 -5.93 -0.20
N HIS A 32 6.50 -5.16 0.51
CA HIS A 32 6.01 -4.29 1.56
C HIS A 32 6.88 -3.04 1.63
N GLN A 33 6.28 -1.92 1.98
CA GLN A 33 7.02 -0.69 2.23
C GLN A 33 6.18 0.25 3.11
N PRO A 34 6.84 1.11 3.88
CA PRO A 34 6.15 2.24 4.49
C PRO A 34 6.01 3.37 3.48
N LEU A 35 4.89 4.07 3.53
CA LEU A 35 4.73 5.37 2.90
C LEU A 35 4.96 6.42 3.97
N VAL A 36 6.11 7.09 3.91
CA VAL A 36 6.51 8.07 4.92
C VAL A 36 5.86 9.40 4.60
N LEU A 37 5.09 9.93 5.56
CA LEU A 37 4.31 11.15 5.39
C LEU A 37 4.94 12.36 6.08
N THR A 38 6.14 12.19 6.65
CA THR A 38 6.92 13.28 7.25
C THR A 38 7.42 14.23 6.16
N GLY A 39 7.49 15.52 6.48
CA GLY A 39 7.83 16.56 5.51
C GLY A 39 6.63 17.29 4.95
N ALA A 40 5.43 16.78 5.15
CA ALA A 40 4.18 17.48 4.88
C ALA A 40 3.58 17.91 6.22
N GLU A 41 3.39 19.22 6.42
CA GLU A 41 2.98 19.76 7.72
C GLU A 41 1.47 19.73 7.92
N ASP A 42 0.71 19.92 6.85
CA ASP A 42 -0.73 19.98 6.91
C ASP A 42 -1.39 18.67 6.42
N PHE A 43 -2.62 18.46 6.82
CA PHE A 43 -3.36 17.25 6.45
C PHE A 43 -3.56 17.09 4.93
N PRO A 44 -3.94 18.12 4.16
CA PRO A 44 -4.09 17.95 2.71
C PRO A 44 -2.80 17.51 2.01
N SER A 45 -1.64 18.05 2.42
CA SER A 45 -0.35 17.66 1.85
C SER A 45 0.02 16.22 2.20
N ARG A 46 -0.26 15.78 3.43
CA ARG A 46 -0.05 14.38 3.83
C ARG A 46 -0.95 13.43 3.06
N LEU A 47 -2.21 13.82 2.87
CA LEU A 47 -3.16 13.04 2.07
C LEU A 47 -2.68 12.89 0.64
N LYS A 48 -2.15 13.96 0.04
CA LYS A 48 -1.59 13.93 -1.30
C LYS A 48 -0.41 12.95 -1.40
N LEU A 49 0.52 13.00 -0.44
CA LEU A 49 1.65 12.06 -0.40
C LEU A 49 1.17 10.62 -0.32
N LEU A 50 0.17 10.35 0.51
CA LEU A 50 -0.39 9.02 0.67
C LEU A 50 -1.04 8.54 -0.64
N LEU A 51 -1.86 9.36 -1.26
CA LEU A 51 -2.56 9.01 -2.50
C LEU A 51 -1.59 8.81 -3.66
N ASP A 52 -0.58 9.67 -3.79
CA ASP A 52 0.44 9.54 -4.82
C ASP A 52 1.24 8.24 -4.63
N GLY A 53 1.60 7.91 -3.40
CA GLY A 53 2.32 6.68 -3.08
C GLY A 53 1.50 5.43 -3.36
N LEU A 54 0.22 5.42 -2.98
CA LEU A 54 -0.69 4.32 -3.25
C LEU A 54 -0.93 4.16 -4.75
N SER A 55 -1.12 5.27 -5.46
CA SER A 55 -1.32 5.25 -6.91
C SER A 55 -0.13 4.62 -7.64
N ALA A 56 1.09 4.96 -7.24
CA ALA A 56 2.29 4.36 -7.81
C ALA A 56 2.35 2.84 -7.56
N LEU A 57 1.96 2.38 -6.36
CA LEU A 57 1.92 0.97 -6.05
C LEU A 57 0.82 0.23 -6.82
N PHE A 58 -0.35 0.85 -7.00
CA PHE A 58 -1.41 0.29 -7.83
C PHE A 58 -0.97 0.11 -9.28
N ASP A 59 -0.28 1.09 -9.83
CA ASP A 59 0.22 1.01 -11.21
C ASP A 59 1.30 -0.06 -11.36
N GLN A 60 2.19 -0.19 -10.38
CA GLN A 60 3.29 -1.14 -10.43
C GLN A 60 2.85 -2.57 -10.20
N TYR A 61 2.00 -2.81 -9.20
CA TYR A 61 1.64 -4.16 -8.75
C TYR A 61 0.27 -4.62 -9.19
N ARG A 62 -0.62 -3.70 -9.54
CA ARG A 62 -1.98 -3.96 -10.04
C ARG A 62 -2.77 -4.93 -9.16
N PRO A 63 -2.96 -4.61 -7.86
CA PRO A 63 -3.70 -5.50 -6.99
C PRO A 63 -5.17 -5.60 -7.43
N GLU A 64 -5.75 -6.77 -7.21
CA GLU A 64 -7.16 -7.03 -7.52
C GLU A 64 -8.07 -6.62 -6.37
N GLU A 65 -7.52 -6.62 -5.13
CA GLU A 65 -8.23 -6.24 -3.92
C GLU A 65 -7.35 -5.34 -3.04
N VAL A 66 -8.01 -4.50 -2.30
CA VAL A 66 -7.37 -3.59 -1.34
C VAL A 66 -8.03 -3.72 0.03
#